data_b6466f3edacebcaa01dcfa82ff986a65
#
_entry.id   b6466f3edacebcaa01dcfa82ff986a65
#
_cell.length_a   1.000
_cell.length_b   1.000
_cell.length_c   1.000
_cell.angle_alpha   90.00
_cell.angle_beta   90.00
_cell.angle_gamma   90.00
#
_symmetry.space_group_name_H-M   'P 1'
#
loop_
_entity.id
_entity.type
_entity.pdbx_description
1 polymer ?
#
loop_
_entity_poly.entity_id
_entity_poly.type
_entity_poly.pdbx_seq_one_letter_code
_entity_poly.pdbx_strand_id
1 'polypeptide(L)'
;PIVERDEWLQPVEAQMNLRHERYERKMADIGRSAGSLVDYANGYRYFGWQRDEVLDGWWLREWLPGAHDVYVFGDFNNWQRTEIRMQRDAHGVWSAFFPEAMYRDRLRHGSLYKLHVHGDNGWLDRIPAYATRVVQDEATKNYTAQFWNPAEPFDWRGDAFDASKIGSLLIYEAHVGMAQEREGVGTYREFTEKILPIIKKDGYNAVQLGFQDVEERKLTQPEQGHLKKAGDSLKKYLKEF
;
A
#
# COMPACT_ATOMS: atom_id res chain seq x y z
N PRO A 1 -28.76 8.82 -21.96
CA PRO A 1 -27.40 9.36 -21.80
C PRO A 1 -27.40 10.66 -21.00
N ILE A 2 -26.27 11.03 -20.37
CA ILE A 2 -26.18 12.25 -19.56
C ILE A 2 -26.41 13.51 -20.42
N VAL A 3 -25.99 13.48 -21.66
CA VAL A 3 -26.15 14.58 -22.65
C VAL A 3 -27.62 14.93 -22.94
N GLU A 4 -28.52 13.95 -22.82
CA GLU A 4 -29.97 14.20 -22.97
C GLU A 4 -30.57 14.95 -21.77
N ARG A 5 -29.90 14.91 -20.63
CA ARG A 5 -30.32 15.54 -19.37
C ARG A 5 -29.67 16.90 -19.16
N ASP A 6 -28.54 17.14 -19.83
CA ASP A 6 -27.77 18.37 -19.73
C ASP A 6 -27.32 18.83 -21.14
N GLU A 7 -28.03 19.80 -21.71
CA GLU A 7 -27.76 20.33 -23.02
C GLU A 7 -26.41 21.03 -23.16
N TRP A 8 -25.81 21.50 -22.07
CA TRP A 8 -24.47 22.09 -22.07
C TRP A 8 -23.37 21.08 -22.43
N LEU A 9 -23.68 19.78 -22.34
CA LEU A 9 -22.75 18.71 -22.72
C LEU A 9 -22.80 18.37 -24.22
N GLN A 10 -23.79 18.82 -24.96
CA GLN A 10 -23.92 18.52 -26.40
C GLN A 10 -22.68 18.88 -27.23
N PRO A 11 -22.01 20.04 -27.03
CA PRO A 11 -20.82 20.39 -27.80
C PRO A 11 -19.63 19.44 -27.57
N VAL A 12 -19.62 18.68 -26.48
CA VAL A 12 -18.54 17.75 -26.09
C VAL A 12 -18.96 16.28 -26.13
N GLU A 13 -20.16 15.99 -26.65
CA GLU A 13 -20.70 14.63 -26.70
C GLU A 13 -19.76 13.65 -27.41
N ALA A 14 -19.15 14.04 -28.53
CA ALA A 14 -18.22 13.19 -29.26
C ALA A 14 -17.00 12.79 -28.41
N GLN A 15 -16.44 13.72 -27.64
CA GLN A 15 -15.32 13.46 -26.73
C GLN A 15 -15.74 12.54 -25.58
N MET A 16 -16.95 12.72 -25.06
CA MET A 16 -17.49 11.86 -23.99
C MET A 16 -17.69 10.43 -24.50
N ASN A 17 -18.28 10.25 -25.69
CA ASN A 17 -18.47 8.95 -26.30
C ASN A 17 -17.13 8.26 -26.57
N LEU A 18 -16.14 8.97 -27.13
CA LEU A 18 -14.80 8.44 -27.36
C LEU A 18 -14.13 7.98 -26.04
N ARG A 19 -14.32 8.72 -24.96
CA ARG A 19 -13.82 8.32 -23.63
C ARG A 19 -14.48 7.05 -23.13
N HIS A 20 -15.79 6.93 -23.30
CA HIS A 20 -16.57 5.74 -22.92
C HIS A 20 -16.13 4.52 -23.74
N GLU A 21 -16.02 4.63 -25.04
CA GLU A 21 -15.53 3.57 -25.92
C GLU A 21 -14.12 3.09 -25.55
N ARG A 22 -13.23 4.02 -25.17
CA ARG A 22 -11.88 3.65 -24.68
C ARG A 22 -11.93 2.84 -23.39
N TYR A 23 -12.82 3.23 -22.49
CA TYR A 23 -13.04 2.48 -21.25
C TYR A 23 -13.57 1.08 -21.55
N GLU A 24 -14.62 0.95 -22.33
CA GLU A 24 -15.23 -0.34 -22.68
C GLU A 24 -14.25 -1.26 -23.40
N ARG A 25 -13.48 -0.72 -24.35
CA ARG A 25 -12.44 -1.46 -25.04
C ARG A 25 -11.39 -1.99 -24.05
N LYS A 26 -10.94 -1.16 -23.12
CA LYS A 26 -9.96 -1.57 -22.10
C LYS A 26 -10.52 -2.65 -21.17
N MET A 27 -11.78 -2.51 -20.75
CA MET A 27 -12.44 -3.53 -19.92
C MET A 27 -12.60 -4.85 -20.66
N ALA A 28 -12.95 -4.82 -21.94
CA ALA A 28 -13.02 -6.01 -22.78
C ALA A 28 -11.62 -6.68 -22.96
N ASP A 29 -10.55 -5.90 -23.11
CA ASP A 29 -9.17 -6.41 -23.16
C ASP A 29 -8.79 -7.11 -21.86
N ILE A 30 -9.09 -6.50 -20.72
CA ILE A 30 -8.85 -7.08 -19.39
C ILE A 30 -9.64 -8.39 -19.23
N GLY A 31 -10.94 -8.39 -19.58
CA GLY A 31 -11.77 -9.58 -19.51
C GLY A 31 -11.22 -10.74 -20.34
N ARG A 32 -10.69 -10.46 -21.55
CA ARG A 32 -10.06 -11.48 -22.40
C ARG A 32 -8.74 -11.99 -21.86
N SER A 33 -7.93 -11.13 -21.24
CA SER A 33 -6.57 -11.48 -20.78
C SER A 33 -6.53 -12.11 -19.39
N ALA A 34 -7.40 -11.71 -18.48
CA ALA A 34 -7.36 -12.10 -17.08
C ALA A 34 -8.71 -12.56 -16.49
N GLY A 35 -9.80 -12.52 -17.26
CA GLY A 35 -11.14 -12.89 -16.81
C GLY A 35 -11.86 -11.78 -16.05
N SER A 36 -11.22 -11.14 -15.08
CA SER A 36 -11.80 -10.04 -14.32
C SER A 36 -10.79 -8.93 -14.03
N LEU A 37 -11.28 -7.75 -13.64
CA LEU A 37 -10.42 -6.65 -13.20
C LEU A 37 -9.65 -7.03 -11.90
N VAL A 38 -10.25 -7.80 -11.02
CA VAL A 38 -9.59 -8.27 -9.79
C VAL A 38 -8.43 -9.20 -10.10
N ASP A 39 -8.63 -10.14 -11.03
CA ASP A 39 -7.57 -11.04 -11.46
C ASP A 39 -6.46 -10.33 -12.24
N TYR A 40 -6.81 -9.28 -12.98
CA TYR A 40 -5.85 -8.42 -13.66
C TYR A 40 -5.02 -7.61 -12.67
N ALA A 41 -5.63 -7.12 -11.58
CA ALA A 41 -4.99 -6.28 -10.56
C ALA A 41 -4.12 -7.07 -9.57
N ASN A 42 -3.27 -7.97 -10.07
CA ASN A 42 -2.44 -8.89 -9.28
C ASN A 42 -0.94 -8.51 -9.25
N GLY A 43 -0.60 -7.28 -9.62
CA GLY A 43 0.78 -6.80 -9.69
C GLY A 43 1.58 -7.02 -8.39
N TYR A 44 0.93 -7.02 -7.24
CA TYR A 44 1.57 -7.29 -5.94
C TYR A 44 2.14 -8.71 -5.81
N ARG A 45 1.73 -9.66 -6.68
CA ARG A 45 2.29 -11.02 -6.76
C ARG A 45 3.50 -11.11 -7.69
N TYR A 46 3.81 -10.05 -8.40
CA TYR A 46 4.90 -10.00 -9.38
C TYR A 46 5.94 -8.93 -9.02
N PHE A 47 5.51 -7.74 -8.65
CA PHE A 47 6.38 -6.63 -8.26
C PHE A 47 6.82 -6.72 -6.80
N GLY A 48 7.83 -5.93 -6.44
CA GLY A 48 8.49 -6.00 -5.14
C GLY A 48 9.34 -7.26 -5.00
N TRP A 49 9.56 -7.69 -3.77
CA TRP A 49 10.29 -8.91 -3.48
C TRP A 49 9.39 -10.14 -3.63
N GLN A 50 9.77 -11.07 -4.51
CA GLN A 50 9.07 -12.33 -4.74
C GLN A 50 10.04 -13.50 -4.63
N ARG A 51 9.70 -14.49 -3.80
CA ARG A 51 10.48 -15.74 -3.68
C ARG A 51 10.31 -16.58 -4.93
N ASP A 52 11.42 -17.08 -5.46
CA ASP A 52 11.45 -18.06 -6.54
C ASP A 52 12.04 -19.37 -5.98
N GLU A 53 11.18 -20.36 -5.79
CA GLU A 53 11.56 -21.66 -5.22
C GLU A 53 12.34 -22.53 -6.22
N VAL A 54 12.13 -22.30 -7.52
CA VAL A 54 12.79 -23.09 -8.56
C VAL A 54 14.23 -22.63 -8.76
N LEU A 55 14.44 -21.31 -8.80
CA LEU A 55 15.77 -20.72 -8.94
C LEU A 55 16.49 -20.54 -7.61
N ASP A 56 15.82 -20.88 -6.51
CA ASP A 56 16.31 -20.72 -5.13
C ASP A 56 16.87 -19.31 -4.86
N GLY A 57 15.97 -18.34 -4.82
CA GLY A 57 16.35 -16.95 -4.61
C GLY A 57 15.19 -15.99 -4.58
N TRP A 58 15.49 -14.72 -4.63
CA TRP A 58 14.53 -13.63 -4.58
C TRP A 58 14.62 -12.76 -5.83
N TRP A 59 13.49 -12.48 -6.43
CA TRP A 59 13.35 -11.42 -7.42
C TRP A 59 12.95 -10.13 -6.74
N LEU A 60 13.61 -9.03 -7.12
CA LEU A 60 13.10 -7.69 -6.93
C LEU A 60 12.69 -7.13 -8.29
N ARG A 61 11.43 -6.72 -8.43
CA ARG A 61 10.90 -6.13 -9.67
C ARG A 61 10.20 -4.81 -9.38
N GLU A 62 10.41 -3.84 -10.27
CA GLU A 62 9.77 -2.53 -10.19
C GLU A 62 9.44 -2.03 -11.60
N TRP A 63 8.31 -1.35 -11.76
CA TRP A 63 7.91 -0.77 -13.03
C TRP A 63 8.29 0.71 -13.09
N LEU A 64 9.31 1.03 -13.88
CA LEU A 64 9.87 2.36 -14.07
C LEU A 64 10.11 2.60 -15.55
N PRO A 65 9.06 2.76 -16.37
CA PRO A 65 9.18 2.83 -17.84
C PRO A 65 9.99 4.04 -18.32
N GLY A 66 9.99 5.15 -17.57
CA GLY A 66 10.76 6.36 -17.86
C GLY A 66 12.19 6.37 -17.29
N ALA A 67 12.63 5.31 -16.61
CA ALA A 67 13.98 5.26 -16.10
C ALA A 67 14.99 4.86 -17.21
N HIS A 68 16.15 5.50 -17.22
CA HIS A 68 17.27 5.19 -18.10
C HIS A 68 18.19 4.13 -17.50
N ASP A 69 18.34 4.13 -16.17
CA ASP A 69 19.11 3.13 -15.42
C ASP A 69 18.57 2.99 -14.00
N VAL A 70 18.67 1.77 -13.44
CA VAL A 70 18.18 1.48 -12.08
C VAL A 70 19.15 0.51 -11.39
N TYR A 71 19.54 0.86 -10.18
CA TYR A 71 20.31 0.01 -9.27
C TYR A 71 19.52 -0.21 -7.98
N VAL A 72 19.72 -1.35 -7.35
CA VAL A 72 19.22 -1.61 -6.01
C VAL A 72 20.38 -1.63 -5.02
N PHE A 73 20.21 -1.03 -3.86
CA PHE A 73 21.24 -0.92 -2.86
C PHE A 73 20.65 -0.89 -1.44
N GLY A 74 21.39 -1.35 -0.47
CA GLY A 74 20.95 -1.45 0.90
C GLY A 74 21.96 -2.17 1.81
N ASP A 75 21.49 -2.69 2.92
CA ASP A 75 22.33 -3.41 3.90
C ASP A 75 23.10 -4.59 3.28
N PHE A 76 22.47 -5.28 2.32
CA PHE A 76 23.02 -6.46 1.67
C PHE A 76 24.22 -6.19 0.77
N ASN A 77 24.51 -4.93 0.43
CA ASN A 77 25.67 -4.53 -0.37
C ASN A 77 26.40 -3.30 0.21
N ASN A 78 26.30 -3.08 1.53
CA ASN A 78 26.93 -1.96 2.23
C ASN A 78 26.56 -0.59 1.63
N TRP A 79 25.34 -0.45 1.15
CA TRP A 79 24.80 0.79 0.56
C TRP A 79 25.54 1.28 -0.70
N GLN A 80 26.16 0.38 -1.44
CA GLN A 80 26.87 0.67 -2.70
C GLN A 80 25.84 0.90 -3.82
N ARG A 81 25.62 2.17 -4.21
CA ARG A 81 24.54 2.56 -5.14
C ARG A 81 24.64 1.95 -6.53
N THR A 82 25.84 1.67 -7.03
CA THR A 82 26.08 1.27 -8.43
C THR A 82 26.58 -0.17 -8.58
N GLU A 83 26.51 -0.98 -7.53
CA GLU A 83 26.99 -2.37 -7.56
C GLU A 83 25.98 -3.32 -8.22
N ILE A 84 24.70 -3.22 -7.83
CA ILE A 84 23.68 -4.17 -8.29
C ILE A 84 22.74 -3.47 -9.28
N ARG A 85 23.09 -3.57 -10.56
CA ARG A 85 22.30 -3.01 -11.64
C ARG A 85 21.10 -3.93 -11.94
N MET A 86 19.91 -3.32 -12.05
CA MET A 86 18.70 -4.04 -12.50
C MET A 86 18.65 -4.13 -14.02
N GLN A 87 17.98 -5.16 -14.53
CA GLN A 87 17.78 -5.37 -15.97
C GLN A 87 16.40 -4.90 -16.38
N ARG A 88 16.31 -4.15 -17.47
CA ARG A 88 15.06 -3.61 -18.02
C ARG A 88 14.52 -4.51 -19.11
N ASP A 89 13.24 -4.84 -19.05
CA ASP A 89 12.52 -5.50 -20.14
C ASP A 89 11.89 -4.51 -21.15
N ALA A 90 11.23 -5.05 -22.18
CA ALA A 90 10.56 -4.25 -23.20
C ALA A 90 9.34 -3.46 -22.68
N HIS A 91 8.80 -3.81 -21.51
CA HIS A 91 7.63 -3.17 -20.88
C HIS A 91 8.00 -2.14 -19.83
N GLY A 92 9.30 -1.93 -19.62
CA GLY A 92 9.81 -0.99 -18.62
C GLY A 92 9.80 -1.53 -17.20
N VAL A 93 9.75 -2.86 -17.06
CA VAL A 93 9.97 -3.53 -15.77
C VAL A 93 11.47 -3.73 -15.57
N TRP A 94 11.93 -3.30 -14.42
CA TRP A 94 13.30 -3.49 -13.96
C TRP A 94 13.35 -4.62 -12.96
N SER A 95 14.30 -5.55 -13.12
CA SER A 95 14.42 -6.74 -12.29
C SER A 95 15.87 -7.03 -11.90
N ALA A 96 16.04 -7.53 -10.67
CA ALA A 96 17.28 -8.13 -10.20
C ALA A 96 16.98 -9.43 -9.47
N PHE A 97 17.84 -10.43 -9.65
CA PHE A 97 17.74 -11.72 -8.98
C PHE A 97 18.83 -11.86 -7.92
N PHE A 98 18.45 -12.33 -6.73
CA PHE A 98 19.30 -12.52 -5.58
C PHE A 98 19.32 -14.00 -5.22
N PRO A 99 20.30 -14.79 -5.72
CA PRO A 99 20.42 -16.21 -5.39
C PRO A 99 20.60 -16.42 -3.89
N GLU A 100 19.84 -17.35 -3.32
CA GLU A 100 19.90 -17.68 -1.89
C GLU A 100 21.34 -18.04 -1.46
N ALA A 101 22.05 -18.82 -2.27
CA ALA A 101 23.43 -19.21 -2.00
C ALA A 101 24.39 -18.03 -1.80
N MET A 102 24.12 -16.86 -2.42
CA MET A 102 24.97 -15.67 -2.33
C MET A 102 24.47 -14.65 -1.34
N TYR A 103 23.17 -14.60 -1.10
CA TYR A 103 22.53 -13.51 -0.34
C TYR A 103 21.88 -13.95 0.97
N ARG A 104 21.80 -15.25 1.31
CA ARG A 104 21.22 -15.75 2.56
C ARG A 104 21.67 -14.97 3.80
N ASP A 105 22.98 -14.69 3.89
CA ASP A 105 23.57 -14.02 5.04
C ASP A 105 23.62 -12.49 4.90
N ARG A 106 23.24 -11.96 3.75
CA ARG A 106 23.31 -10.54 3.42
C ARG A 106 21.92 -9.89 3.31
N LEU A 107 20.97 -10.55 2.63
CA LEU A 107 19.57 -10.13 2.49
C LEU A 107 18.73 -10.86 3.54
N ARG A 108 18.62 -10.28 4.73
CA ARG A 108 17.90 -10.85 5.87
C ARG A 108 16.59 -10.14 6.12
N HIS A 109 15.69 -10.81 6.82
CA HIS A 109 14.51 -10.13 7.38
C HIS A 109 14.92 -8.84 8.09
N GLY A 110 14.27 -7.72 7.74
CA GLY A 110 14.59 -6.42 8.30
C GLY A 110 15.64 -5.62 7.53
N SER A 111 16.34 -6.19 6.54
CA SER A 111 17.32 -5.45 5.72
C SER A 111 16.71 -4.23 5.04
N LEU A 112 17.37 -3.09 5.16
CA LEU A 112 16.94 -1.83 4.57
C LEU A 112 17.45 -1.71 3.12
N TYR A 113 16.64 -1.09 2.25
CA TYR A 113 17.02 -0.93 0.85
C TYR A 113 16.31 0.24 0.17
N LYS A 114 16.90 0.71 -0.93
CA LYS A 114 16.34 1.69 -1.86
C LYS A 114 16.68 1.34 -3.30
N LEU A 115 16.05 2.02 -4.24
CA LEU A 115 16.46 2.06 -5.64
C LEU A 115 17.21 3.36 -5.92
N HIS A 116 18.29 3.28 -6.68
CA HIS A 116 19.02 4.41 -7.24
C HIS A 116 18.62 4.49 -8.72
N VAL A 117 17.84 5.50 -9.07
CA VAL A 117 17.16 5.61 -10.36
C VAL A 117 17.70 6.79 -11.13
N HIS A 118 18.11 6.57 -12.37
CA HIS A 118 18.45 7.60 -13.35
C HIS A 118 17.24 7.89 -14.23
N GLY A 119 16.79 9.11 -14.27
CA GLY A 119 15.75 9.61 -15.16
C GLY A 119 16.16 10.92 -15.82
N ASP A 120 15.23 11.59 -16.52
CA ASP A 120 15.48 12.84 -17.24
C ASP A 120 16.04 13.96 -16.35
N ASN A 121 15.72 13.95 -15.06
CA ASN A 121 16.17 14.91 -14.08
C ASN A 121 17.43 14.47 -13.29
N GLY A 122 18.15 13.45 -13.78
CA GLY A 122 19.34 12.91 -13.13
C GLY A 122 19.04 11.74 -12.17
N TRP A 123 19.96 11.54 -11.21
CA TRP A 123 19.89 10.43 -10.25
C TRP A 123 19.08 10.78 -9.01
N LEU A 124 18.26 9.83 -8.57
CA LEU A 124 17.44 9.96 -7.37
C LEU A 124 17.32 8.63 -6.63
N ASP A 125 17.42 8.66 -5.29
CA ASP A 125 17.15 7.50 -4.44
C ASP A 125 15.63 7.42 -4.17
N ARG A 126 15.03 6.25 -4.39
CA ARG A 126 13.59 6.02 -4.25
C ARG A 126 13.27 4.80 -3.40
N ILE A 127 12.15 4.85 -2.71
CA ILE A 127 11.49 3.68 -2.15
C ILE A 127 10.70 3.01 -3.28
N PRO A 128 10.83 1.68 -3.48
CA PRO A 128 10.02 0.95 -4.47
C PRO A 128 8.51 1.08 -4.21
N ALA A 129 7.71 1.15 -5.27
CA ALA A 129 6.25 1.28 -5.15
C ALA A 129 5.59 0.08 -4.46
N TYR A 130 6.17 -1.11 -4.64
CA TYR A 130 5.69 -2.35 -4.02
C TYR A 130 6.48 -2.75 -2.77
N ALA A 131 7.06 -1.79 -2.05
CA ALA A 131 7.67 -2.07 -0.75
C ALA A 131 6.57 -2.48 0.25
N THR A 132 6.69 -3.68 0.82
CA THR A 132 5.71 -4.22 1.77
C THR A 132 5.84 -3.61 3.16
N ARG A 133 7.00 -3.02 3.47
CA ARG A 133 7.27 -2.31 4.71
C ARG A 133 8.19 -1.13 4.46
N VAL A 134 7.88 -0.03 5.11
CA VAL A 134 8.69 1.19 5.11
C VAL A 134 8.92 1.59 6.56
N VAL A 135 10.14 1.99 6.89
CA VAL A 135 10.52 2.47 8.22
C VAL A 135 11.11 3.88 8.11
N GLN A 136 10.91 4.66 9.15
CA GLN A 136 11.50 5.99 9.28
C GLN A 136 12.70 5.92 10.23
N ASP A 137 13.82 6.49 9.82
CA ASP A 137 14.96 6.71 10.69
C ASP A 137 14.67 7.87 11.64
N GLU A 138 14.83 7.64 12.93
CA GLU A 138 14.46 8.61 13.96
C GLU A 138 15.34 9.87 13.96
N ALA A 139 16.61 9.74 13.61
CA ALA A 139 17.54 10.86 13.63
C ALA A 139 17.41 11.73 12.39
N THR A 140 17.34 11.12 11.20
CA THR A 140 17.30 11.82 9.92
C THR A 140 15.90 12.08 9.41
N LYS A 141 14.88 11.40 9.98
CA LYS A 141 13.48 11.38 9.51
C LYS A 141 13.30 10.87 8.09
N ASN A 142 14.32 10.27 7.51
CA ASN A 142 14.26 9.68 6.18
C ASN A 142 13.54 8.33 6.20
N TYR A 143 12.72 8.11 5.18
CA TYR A 143 12.05 6.83 4.98
C TYR A 143 12.91 5.90 4.13
N THR A 144 12.82 4.58 4.46
CA THR A 144 13.55 3.52 3.76
C THR A 144 12.69 2.27 3.67
N ALA A 145 12.71 1.59 2.52
CA ALA A 145 12.05 0.31 2.38
C ALA A 145 12.78 -0.77 3.18
N GLN A 146 12.03 -1.74 3.69
CA GLN A 146 12.56 -2.85 4.47
C GLN A 146 12.13 -4.17 3.84
N PHE A 147 13.10 -5.08 3.64
CA PHE A 147 12.83 -6.46 3.23
C PHE A 147 12.13 -7.19 4.37
N TRP A 148 10.86 -7.52 4.15
CA TRP A 148 10.00 -8.10 5.18
C TRP A 148 9.74 -9.57 4.89
N ASN A 149 10.50 -10.45 5.52
CA ASN A 149 10.40 -11.89 5.43
C ASN A 149 10.59 -12.53 6.81
N PRO A 150 9.62 -12.39 7.74
CA PRO A 150 9.72 -12.97 9.07
C PRO A 150 9.69 -14.49 8.98
N ALA A 151 10.47 -15.15 9.85
CA ALA A 151 10.52 -16.62 9.94
C ALA A 151 9.14 -17.21 10.30
N GLU A 152 8.37 -16.48 11.10
CA GLU A 152 7.00 -16.84 11.46
C GLU A 152 6.05 -15.78 10.92
N PRO A 153 5.05 -16.16 10.09
CA PRO A 153 4.01 -15.25 9.62
C PRO A 153 3.22 -14.69 10.81
N PHE A 154 2.63 -13.50 10.61
CA PHE A 154 1.74 -12.92 11.61
C PHE A 154 0.54 -13.85 11.86
N ASP A 155 0.31 -14.21 13.13
CA ASP A 155 -0.84 -15.01 13.55
C ASP A 155 -2.09 -14.11 13.65
N TRP A 156 -3.01 -14.25 12.74
CA TRP A 156 -4.31 -13.55 12.73
C TRP A 156 -5.28 -14.08 13.79
N ARG A 157 -4.89 -15.11 14.58
CA ARG A 157 -5.70 -15.69 15.67
C ARG A 157 -7.12 -16.08 15.28
N GLY A 158 -7.25 -16.65 14.09
CA GLY A 158 -8.55 -17.08 13.54
C GLY A 158 -9.41 -15.93 13.02
N ASP A 159 -8.89 -14.72 12.84
CA ASP A 159 -9.57 -13.66 12.13
C ASP A 159 -9.70 -14.06 10.65
N ALA A 160 -10.90 -14.51 10.27
CA ALA A 160 -11.23 -15.01 8.94
C ALA A 160 -11.96 -13.91 8.14
N PHE A 161 -11.45 -12.69 8.15
CA PHE A 161 -12.01 -11.61 7.33
C PHE A 161 -11.92 -11.98 5.84
N ASP A 162 -13.07 -12.09 5.20
CA ASP A 162 -13.19 -12.45 3.79
C ASP A 162 -13.53 -11.21 2.95
N ALA A 163 -12.51 -10.61 2.36
CA ALA A 163 -12.68 -9.43 1.51
C ALA A 163 -13.55 -9.69 0.27
N SER A 164 -13.71 -10.94 -0.18
CA SER A 164 -14.55 -11.27 -1.34
C SER A 164 -16.05 -11.10 -1.06
N LYS A 165 -16.45 -11.09 0.21
CA LYS A 165 -17.83 -10.84 0.65
C LYS A 165 -18.20 -9.36 0.68
N ILE A 166 -17.21 -8.47 0.57
CA ILE A 166 -17.45 -7.04 0.46
C ILE A 166 -17.72 -6.73 -1.00
N GLY A 167 -18.85 -6.10 -1.29
CA GLY A 167 -19.16 -5.58 -2.62
C GLY A 167 -18.28 -4.36 -2.96
N SER A 168 -18.88 -3.26 -3.37
CA SER A 168 -18.15 -2.00 -3.55
C SER A 168 -17.65 -1.48 -2.21
N LEU A 169 -16.36 -1.13 -2.13
CA LEU A 169 -15.80 -0.49 -0.95
C LEU A 169 -16.30 0.96 -0.85
N LEU A 170 -16.97 1.25 0.27
CA LEU A 170 -17.37 2.59 0.68
C LEU A 170 -16.52 2.98 1.89
N ILE A 171 -15.44 3.72 1.64
CA ILE A 171 -14.43 4.04 2.64
C ILE A 171 -14.74 5.40 3.26
N TYR A 172 -14.82 5.45 4.59
CA TYR A 172 -14.87 6.69 5.36
C TYR A 172 -13.49 6.98 5.93
N GLU A 173 -12.88 8.08 5.51
CA GLU A 173 -11.62 8.54 6.08
C GLU A 173 -11.90 9.48 7.27
N ALA A 174 -11.28 9.21 8.41
CA ALA A 174 -11.48 10.01 9.62
C ALA A 174 -10.17 10.23 10.38
N HIS A 175 -10.06 11.41 10.98
CA HIS A 175 -9.04 11.74 11.96
C HIS A 175 -9.66 11.72 13.36
N VAL A 176 -9.29 10.73 14.17
CA VAL A 176 -9.93 10.47 15.48
C VAL A 176 -9.93 11.70 16.39
N GLY A 177 -8.82 12.43 16.43
CA GLY A 177 -8.69 13.62 17.27
C GLY A 177 -9.58 14.80 16.86
N MET A 178 -10.06 14.83 15.60
CA MET A 178 -10.87 15.92 15.05
C MET A 178 -12.34 15.55 14.86
N ALA A 179 -12.72 14.33 15.15
CA ALA A 179 -14.05 13.79 14.85
C ALA A 179 -15.10 14.05 15.95
N GLN A 180 -14.90 15.03 16.84
CA GLN A 180 -15.87 15.43 17.86
C GLN A 180 -16.29 16.89 17.67
N GLU A 181 -17.46 17.23 18.22
CA GLU A 181 -18.02 18.60 18.18
C GLU A 181 -17.51 19.51 19.30
N ARG A 182 -17.01 18.93 20.40
CA ARG A 182 -16.47 19.69 21.52
C ARG A 182 -15.09 20.25 21.23
N GLU A 183 -14.68 21.33 21.91
CA GLU A 183 -13.31 21.82 21.85
C GLU A 183 -12.29 20.80 22.39
N GLY A 184 -11.11 20.79 21.78
CA GLY A 184 -10.00 19.91 22.13
C GLY A 184 -9.89 18.66 21.25
N VAL A 185 -9.02 17.75 21.64
CA VAL A 185 -8.71 16.53 20.88
C VAL A 185 -9.65 15.41 21.29
N GLY A 186 -10.24 14.70 20.30
CA GLY A 186 -11.09 13.55 20.52
C GLY A 186 -10.32 12.31 20.96
N THR A 187 -10.97 11.43 21.69
CA THR A 187 -10.41 10.17 22.13
C THR A 187 -10.90 9.01 21.25
N TYR A 188 -10.13 7.93 21.16
CA TYR A 188 -10.56 6.70 20.47
C TYR A 188 -11.87 6.15 21.04
N ARG A 189 -12.11 6.31 22.35
CA ARG A 189 -13.36 5.89 22.97
C ARG A 189 -14.57 6.71 22.46
N GLU A 190 -14.44 8.03 22.44
CA GLU A 190 -15.50 8.89 21.91
C GLU A 190 -15.77 8.61 20.43
N PHE A 191 -14.72 8.38 19.65
CA PHE A 191 -14.85 7.99 18.25
C PHE A 191 -15.64 6.68 18.11
N THR A 192 -15.26 5.66 18.89
CA THR A 192 -15.92 4.35 18.87
C THR A 192 -17.39 4.44 19.28
N GLU A 193 -17.70 5.20 20.34
CA GLU A 193 -19.04 5.26 20.91
C GLU A 193 -20.00 6.20 20.13
N LYS A 194 -19.46 7.28 19.53
CA LYS A 194 -20.29 8.33 18.93
C LYS A 194 -20.20 8.38 17.41
N ILE A 195 -19.02 8.17 16.83
CA ILE A 195 -18.76 8.39 15.41
C ILE A 195 -18.92 7.11 14.58
N LEU A 196 -18.36 5.99 15.00
CA LEU A 196 -18.50 4.72 14.26
C LEU A 196 -19.96 4.30 14.01
N PRO A 197 -20.90 4.45 14.96
CA PRO A 197 -22.31 4.14 14.70
C PRO A 197 -22.93 5.01 13.60
N ILE A 198 -22.50 6.27 13.49
CA ILE A 198 -22.95 7.19 12.42
C ILE A 198 -22.41 6.72 11.08
N ILE A 199 -21.09 6.46 10.99
CA ILE A 199 -20.44 5.97 9.78
C ILE A 199 -21.12 4.70 9.27
N LYS A 200 -21.42 3.75 10.17
CA LYS A 200 -22.15 2.52 9.83
C LYS A 200 -23.56 2.79 9.33
N LYS A 201 -24.32 3.68 10.03
CA LYS A 201 -25.69 4.06 9.64
C LYS A 201 -25.72 4.70 8.25
N ASP A 202 -24.67 5.45 7.89
CA ASP A 202 -24.54 6.12 6.59
C ASP A 202 -24.12 5.14 5.46
N GLY A 203 -23.95 3.86 5.78
CA GLY A 203 -23.73 2.79 4.80
C GLY A 203 -22.28 2.55 4.42
N TYR A 204 -21.31 3.17 5.10
CA TYR A 204 -19.89 2.87 4.88
C TYR A 204 -19.54 1.49 5.43
N ASN A 205 -18.69 0.76 4.70
CA ASN A 205 -18.26 -0.60 5.05
C ASN A 205 -16.75 -0.73 5.31
N ALA A 206 -16.02 0.37 5.23
CA ALA A 206 -14.62 0.47 5.61
C ALA A 206 -14.33 1.83 6.25
N VAL A 207 -13.39 1.86 7.18
CA VAL A 207 -12.92 3.10 7.82
C VAL A 207 -11.40 3.18 7.69
N GLN A 208 -10.92 4.30 7.16
CA GLN A 208 -9.51 4.64 7.17
C GLN A 208 -9.26 5.66 8.29
N LEU A 209 -8.44 5.29 9.27
CA LEU A 209 -8.13 6.17 10.38
C LEU A 209 -6.76 6.84 10.19
N GLY A 210 -6.74 8.17 10.17
CA GLY A 210 -5.54 8.95 10.41
C GLY A 210 -5.18 8.86 11.90
N PHE A 211 -4.01 8.31 12.20
CA PHE A 211 -3.49 8.31 13.57
C PHE A 211 -2.92 9.70 13.86
N GLN A 212 -3.31 10.24 15.00
CA GLN A 212 -2.57 11.34 15.58
C GLN A 212 -1.26 10.77 16.11
N ASP A 213 -0.12 11.34 15.72
CA ASP A 213 1.13 11.11 16.41
C ASP A 213 0.88 11.40 17.89
N VAL A 214 0.77 10.34 18.67
CA VAL A 214 0.92 10.47 20.10
C VAL A 214 2.41 10.74 20.24
N GLU A 215 2.79 12.01 20.46
CA GLU A 215 4.14 12.30 20.91
C GLU A 215 4.53 11.23 21.90
N GLU A 216 5.76 10.72 21.83
CA GLU A 216 6.31 9.66 22.71
C GLU A 216 6.32 10.10 24.19
N ARG A 217 5.19 10.53 24.69
CA ARG A 217 4.92 10.59 26.11
C ARG A 217 4.84 9.15 26.59
N LYS A 218 5.82 8.70 27.37
CA LYS A 218 5.75 7.40 28.06
C LYS A 218 4.41 7.33 28.77
N LEU A 219 3.47 6.59 28.15
CA LEU A 219 2.13 6.41 28.70
C LEU A 219 2.25 5.74 30.07
N THR A 220 1.57 6.28 31.05
CA THR A 220 1.45 5.65 32.34
C THR A 220 0.73 4.29 32.22
N GLN A 221 0.93 3.38 33.16
CA GLN A 221 0.25 2.07 33.12
C GLN A 221 -1.28 2.16 32.95
N PRO A 222 -2.00 3.08 33.59
CA PRO A 222 -3.44 3.30 33.36
C PRO A 222 -3.76 3.74 31.92
N GLU A 223 -2.96 4.61 31.33
CA GLU A 223 -3.15 5.08 29.95
C GLU A 223 -2.93 3.96 28.93
N GLN A 224 -1.95 3.10 29.13
CA GLN A 224 -1.73 1.90 28.31
C GLN A 224 -2.90 0.92 28.42
N GLY A 225 -3.48 0.77 29.60
CA GLY A 225 -4.68 -0.03 29.83
C GLY A 225 -5.92 0.54 29.11
N HIS A 226 -6.04 1.86 29.03
CA HIS A 226 -7.12 2.56 28.32
C HIS A 226 -6.97 2.42 26.80
N LEU A 227 -5.77 2.55 26.25
CA LEU A 227 -5.49 2.32 24.82
C LEU A 227 -5.81 0.89 24.39
N LYS A 228 -5.42 -0.10 25.22
CA LYS A 228 -5.76 -1.49 24.97
C LYS A 228 -7.27 -1.73 24.94
N LYS A 229 -8.00 -1.21 25.92
CA LYS A 229 -9.47 -1.30 25.97
C LYS A 229 -10.15 -0.60 24.81
N ALA A 230 -9.66 0.57 24.40
CA ALA A 230 -10.17 1.29 23.23
C ALA A 230 -9.90 0.51 21.92
N GLY A 231 -8.71 -0.07 21.77
CA GLY A 231 -8.38 -0.94 20.64
C GLY A 231 -9.25 -2.20 20.59
N ASP A 232 -9.52 -2.83 21.74
CA ASP A 232 -10.40 -4.00 21.81
C ASP A 232 -11.86 -3.64 21.52
N SER A 233 -12.33 -2.46 21.96
CA SER A 233 -13.66 -1.93 21.63
C SER A 233 -13.78 -1.65 20.14
N LEU A 234 -12.79 -0.98 19.54
CA LEU A 234 -12.74 -0.71 18.10
C LEU A 234 -12.80 -2.01 17.28
N LYS A 235 -12.01 -3.02 17.66
CA LYS A 235 -12.04 -4.35 17.03
C LYS A 235 -13.40 -5.04 17.15
N LYS A 236 -14.08 -4.89 18.29
CA LYS A 236 -15.42 -5.44 18.48
C LYS A 236 -16.42 -4.80 17.52
N TYR A 237 -16.42 -3.47 17.41
CA TYR A 237 -17.30 -2.77 16.48
C TYR A 237 -16.97 -3.07 15.01
N LEU A 238 -15.69 -3.16 14.63
CA LEU A 238 -15.29 -3.51 13.27
C LEU A 238 -15.63 -4.95 12.88
N LYS A 239 -15.80 -5.87 13.85
CA LYS A 239 -16.28 -7.25 13.59
C LYS A 239 -17.79 -7.33 13.32
N GLU A 240 -18.54 -6.30 13.70
CA GLU A 240 -19.98 -6.20 13.46
C GLU A 240 -20.29 -5.50 12.11
N PHE A 241 -19.26 -4.98 11.42
CA PHE A 241 -19.31 -4.50 10.05
C PHE A 241 -19.16 -5.69 9.08
#